data_80c7fa84b9522ae38bb72f0a5e2be424
#
_entry.id   80c7fa84b9522ae38bb72f0a5e2be424
#
_cell.length_a   1.000
_cell.length_b   1.000
_cell.length_c   1.000
_cell.angle_alpha   90.00
_cell.angle_beta   90.00
_cell.angle_gamma   90.00
#
_symmetry.space_group_name_H-M   'P 1'
#
loop_
_entity.id
_entity.type
_entity.pdbx_description
1 polymer ?
#
loop_
_entity_poly.entity_id
_entity_poly.type
_entity_poly.pdbx_seq_one_letter_code
_entity_poly.pdbx_strand_id
1 'polypeptide(L)'
;MENVQSKKSLAEELGIEMDEKNFTPMVKQYLSIKEKNRDYILLFRIGDFYEMFFDDAKVASQELQLFLTKKGAGNGTKIPMCGIPHHAYLSYAQKLLDNGHKVAIVEQLEDPALTKKLVKRGIIQVITPGANLDLRSPDNNFIASLTSDSHYCSIVYADMSTGEIFATNTQNDDRAVLSKLMALEIKELVLPTSVDADFVQLIKENSNICISYCNNSNSSIELEPLFANLKDPKQILSLTRLMNYLTDTQKRELDYFKPAINILSNQNMSLDYSTLVNLELLKSLDGKHVFGTLYWLLNHCSTPMGSRFLKSCISEPLCNLASINDRLDSVDWLVKNYVIRQDLIDSLSNVYDLDRLIARISYGSSNGHDMLQLKKSLKAVPSLKKSLENCSVSLLESIEDRLSYFDPLINLLEKAVREDCPLTITEGGIFKDGYDQSLDDLLSATQDSRKWINELETREKERTGIKNLRVGFTKAFGYYIE
;
A
#
# COMPACT_ATOMS: atom_id res chain seq x y z
N MET A 1 8.44 41.04 17.74
CA MET A 1 7.27 40.69 18.58
C MET A 1 6.50 39.64 17.81
N GLU A 2 6.80 38.41 18.12
CA GLU A 2 6.16 37.24 17.48
C GLU A 2 4.70 37.16 17.94
N ASN A 3 3.78 37.17 16.98
CA ASN A 3 2.39 36.84 17.20
C ASN A 3 2.28 35.36 17.49
N VAL A 4 2.38 34.95 18.74
CA VAL A 4 1.94 33.66 19.23
C VAL A 4 0.41 33.70 19.24
N GLN A 5 -0.22 33.40 18.11
CA GLN A 5 -1.62 32.98 18.14
C GLN A 5 -1.66 31.69 18.97
N SER A 6 -2.25 31.78 20.15
CA SER A 6 -2.51 30.63 21.02
C SER A 6 -3.33 29.62 20.22
N LYS A 7 -2.71 28.50 19.81
CA LYS A 7 -3.45 27.36 19.24
C LYS A 7 -4.52 26.98 20.27
N LYS A 8 -5.79 27.11 19.90
CA LYS A 8 -6.90 26.57 20.69
C LYS A 8 -6.62 25.11 21.03
N SER A 9 -6.95 24.71 22.25
CA SER A 9 -6.83 23.28 22.62
C SER A 9 -7.73 22.45 21.71
N LEU A 10 -7.35 21.20 21.43
CA LEU A 10 -8.17 20.29 20.62
C LEU A 10 -9.60 20.15 21.20
N ALA A 11 -9.74 20.22 22.52
CA ALA A 11 -11.04 20.17 23.20
C ALA A 11 -11.91 21.39 22.86
N GLU A 12 -11.32 22.60 22.75
CA GLU A 12 -12.05 23.81 22.35
C GLU A 12 -12.46 23.79 20.88
N GLU A 13 -11.62 23.25 19.99
CA GLU A 13 -11.94 23.09 18.57
C GLU A 13 -13.06 22.05 18.33
N LEU A 14 -13.10 20.99 19.15
CA LEU A 14 -14.13 19.97 19.11
C LEU A 14 -15.45 20.37 19.82
N GLY A 15 -15.55 21.62 20.29
CA GLY A 15 -16.73 22.12 20.98
C GLY A 15 -17.04 21.42 22.31
N ILE A 16 -16.00 20.95 22.99
CA ILE A 16 -16.11 20.23 24.25
C ILE A 16 -16.06 21.25 25.39
N GLU A 17 -17.22 21.57 25.99
CA GLU A 17 -17.33 22.50 27.11
C GLU A 17 -16.83 21.93 28.46
N MET A 18 -16.01 20.88 28.46
CA MET A 18 -15.58 20.18 29.69
C MET A 18 -14.10 20.23 29.93
N ASP A 19 -13.73 20.32 31.21
CA ASP A 19 -12.35 20.18 31.68
C ASP A 19 -11.85 18.76 31.33
N GLU A 20 -10.76 18.65 30.57
CA GLU A 20 -10.11 17.40 30.11
C GLU A 20 -9.85 16.40 31.26
N LYS A 21 -9.78 16.91 32.51
CA LYS A 21 -9.60 16.10 33.72
C LYS A 21 -10.73 15.10 33.96
N ASN A 22 -11.92 15.37 33.43
CA ASN A 22 -13.13 14.57 33.68
C ASN A 22 -13.39 13.44 32.68
N PHE A 23 -12.58 13.31 31.64
CA PHE A 23 -12.73 12.21 30.67
C PHE A 23 -12.24 10.88 31.21
N THR A 24 -12.85 9.81 30.68
CA THR A 24 -12.36 8.45 30.93
C THR A 24 -10.91 8.26 30.45
N PRO A 25 -10.14 7.39 31.09
CA PRO A 25 -8.73 7.16 30.69
C PRO A 25 -8.57 6.81 29.19
N MET A 26 -9.53 6.10 28.60
CA MET A 26 -9.55 5.73 27.20
C MET A 26 -9.71 6.97 26.30
N VAL A 27 -10.65 7.87 26.62
CA VAL A 27 -10.86 9.11 25.84
C VAL A 27 -9.64 10.02 25.95
N LYS A 28 -9.01 10.13 27.12
CA LYS A 28 -7.74 10.85 27.30
C LYS A 28 -6.62 10.31 26.40
N GLN A 29 -6.50 8.99 26.30
CA GLN A 29 -5.53 8.34 25.42
C GLN A 29 -5.82 8.66 23.93
N TYR A 30 -7.10 8.61 23.52
CA TYR A 30 -7.51 9.00 22.17
C TYR A 30 -7.13 10.46 21.86
N LEU A 31 -7.52 11.39 22.73
CA LEU A 31 -7.23 12.82 22.53
C LEU A 31 -5.74 13.11 22.48
N SER A 32 -4.93 12.46 23.33
CA SER A 32 -3.46 12.65 23.31
C SER A 32 -2.82 12.19 22.01
N ILE A 33 -3.38 11.14 21.35
CA ILE A 33 -2.92 10.68 20.04
C ILE A 33 -3.43 11.62 18.95
N LYS A 34 -4.71 12.02 19.02
CA LYS A 34 -5.35 12.92 18.04
C LYS A 34 -4.70 14.29 18.00
N GLU A 35 -4.32 14.85 19.14
CA GLU A 35 -3.67 16.15 19.21
C GLU A 35 -2.38 16.25 18.40
N LYS A 36 -1.61 15.17 18.37
CA LYS A 36 -0.39 15.07 17.59
C LYS A 36 -0.63 14.74 16.11
N ASN A 37 -1.83 14.27 15.78
CA ASN A 37 -2.20 13.72 14.48
C ASN A 37 -3.57 14.24 14.02
N ARG A 38 -3.76 15.56 14.06
CA ARG A 38 -5.05 16.23 13.81
C ARG A 38 -5.64 15.92 12.43
N ASP A 39 -4.76 15.80 11.42
CA ASP A 39 -5.13 15.58 10.02
C ASP A 39 -5.51 14.15 9.68
N TYR A 40 -5.38 13.21 10.64
CA TYR A 40 -5.64 11.79 10.40
C TYR A 40 -6.95 11.36 11.03
N ILE A 41 -7.75 10.58 10.33
CA ILE A 41 -8.87 9.85 10.92
C ILE A 41 -8.28 8.67 11.70
N LEU A 42 -8.54 8.62 13.01
CA LEU A 42 -8.00 7.57 13.87
C LEU A 42 -8.92 6.35 13.89
N LEU A 43 -8.45 5.22 13.40
CA LEU A 43 -9.07 3.91 13.63
C LEU A 43 -8.53 3.35 14.95
N PHE A 44 -9.26 3.56 16.04
CA PHE A 44 -8.80 3.30 17.40
C PHE A 44 -9.29 1.93 17.89
N ARG A 45 -8.38 0.98 18.11
CA ARG A 45 -8.70 -0.40 18.47
C ARG A 45 -9.36 -0.51 19.85
N ILE A 46 -10.57 -1.08 19.89
CA ILE A 46 -11.29 -1.41 21.12
C ILE A 46 -11.96 -2.78 20.94
N GLY A 47 -11.40 -3.79 21.59
CA GLY A 47 -11.85 -5.18 21.41
C GLY A 47 -11.75 -5.62 19.95
N ASP A 48 -12.84 -6.09 19.37
CA ASP A 48 -12.91 -6.57 17.98
C ASP A 48 -13.28 -5.47 16.97
N PHE A 49 -13.28 -4.20 17.39
CA PHE A 49 -13.64 -3.06 16.54
C PHE A 49 -12.53 -2.03 16.48
N TYR A 50 -12.50 -1.28 15.37
CA TYR A 50 -11.91 0.03 15.31
C TYR A 50 -13.02 1.06 15.49
N GLU A 51 -12.92 1.87 16.53
CA GLU A 51 -13.87 2.93 16.84
C GLU A 51 -13.27 4.30 16.49
N MET A 52 -14.09 5.17 15.95
CA MET A 52 -13.77 6.56 15.63
C MET A 52 -14.63 7.45 16.52
N PHE A 53 -14.07 8.60 16.95
CA PHE A 53 -14.74 9.49 17.90
C PHE A 53 -14.75 10.93 17.39
N PHE A 54 -15.62 11.75 17.98
CA PHE A 54 -15.76 13.20 17.69
C PHE A 54 -16.01 13.46 16.21
N ASP A 55 -15.22 14.36 15.60
CA ASP A 55 -15.34 14.71 14.18
C ASP A 55 -14.92 13.57 13.26
N ASP A 56 -13.93 12.76 13.65
CA ASP A 56 -13.57 11.54 12.89
C ASP A 56 -14.80 10.62 12.74
N ALA A 57 -15.60 10.47 13.79
CA ALA A 57 -16.82 9.66 13.75
C ALA A 57 -17.89 10.27 12.83
N LYS A 58 -18.03 11.59 12.81
CA LYS A 58 -19.00 12.27 11.95
C LYS A 58 -18.65 12.09 10.49
N VAL A 59 -17.40 12.38 10.14
CA VAL A 59 -16.87 12.23 8.77
C VAL A 59 -16.99 10.76 8.33
N ALA A 60 -16.44 9.84 9.11
CA ALA A 60 -16.45 8.43 8.75
C ALA A 60 -17.89 7.85 8.66
N SER A 61 -18.80 8.26 9.55
CA SER A 61 -20.19 7.77 9.47
C SER A 61 -20.88 8.23 8.19
N GLN A 62 -20.62 9.44 7.73
CA GLN A 62 -21.21 10.00 6.53
C GLN A 62 -20.64 9.33 5.27
N GLU A 63 -19.31 9.23 5.16
CA GLU A 63 -18.64 8.71 3.96
C GLU A 63 -18.72 7.19 3.83
N LEU A 64 -18.67 6.48 4.95
CA LEU A 64 -18.74 5.01 4.99
C LEU A 64 -20.16 4.50 5.14
N GLN A 65 -21.16 5.39 5.28
CA GLN A 65 -22.57 5.06 5.53
C GLN A 65 -22.75 4.20 6.79
N LEU A 66 -22.02 4.56 7.88
CA LEU A 66 -22.07 3.88 9.15
C LEU A 66 -23.07 4.55 10.09
N PHE A 67 -23.62 3.77 11.01
CA PHE A 67 -24.49 4.30 12.05
C PHE A 67 -23.71 5.15 13.05
N LEU A 68 -24.05 6.43 13.18
CA LEU A 68 -23.46 7.33 14.17
C LEU A 68 -24.19 7.14 15.50
N THR A 69 -23.48 6.67 16.52
CA THR A 69 -23.98 6.49 17.89
C THR A 69 -23.27 7.40 18.87
N LYS A 70 -23.50 7.20 20.16
CA LYS A 70 -22.86 7.98 21.24
C LYS A 70 -22.22 7.04 22.25
N LYS A 71 -20.98 7.37 22.66
CA LYS A 71 -20.25 6.65 23.72
C LYS A 71 -20.09 7.53 24.95
N GLY A 72 -20.20 6.95 26.14
CA GLY A 72 -19.94 7.66 27.40
C GLY A 72 -18.46 8.05 27.53
N ALA A 73 -18.21 9.34 27.77
CA ALA A 73 -16.86 9.88 27.89
C ALA A 73 -16.44 10.18 29.33
N GLY A 74 -17.32 10.04 30.28
CA GLY A 74 -17.16 10.38 31.71
C GLY A 74 -18.17 11.44 32.15
N ASN A 75 -18.50 11.49 33.45
CA ASN A 75 -19.39 12.47 34.09
C ASN A 75 -20.73 12.72 33.35
N GLY A 76 -21.32 11.66 32.77
CA GLY A 76 -22.59 11.78 32.02
C GLY A 76 -22.44 12.33 30.58
N THR A 77 -21.28 12.76 30.18
CA THR A 77 -21.03 13.27 28.82
C THR A 77 -20.99 12.13 27.80
N LYS A 78 -21.65 12.35 26.67
CA LYS A 78 -21.67 11.42 25.53
C LYS A 78 -21.02 12.07 24.33
N ILE A 79 -20.09 11.38 23.69
CA ILE A 79 -19.37 11.80 22.48
C ILE A 79 -19.85 11.02 21.26
N PRO A 80 -19.85 11.64 20.05
CA PRO A 80 -20.15 10.92 18.81
C PRO A 80 -19.18 9.75 18.60
N MET A 81 -19.68 8.62 18.13
CA MET A 81 -18.89 7.43 17.86
C MET A 81 -19.49 6.64 16.70
N CYS A 82 -18.65 6.10 15.83
CA CYS A 82 -18.98 5.01 14.94
C CYS A 82 -17.84 3.97 14.96
N GLY A 83 -18.08 2.77 14.45
CA GLY A 83 -17.09 1.71 14.50
C GLY A 83 -17.23 0.73 13.34
N ILE A 84 -16.13 0.07 13.03
CA ILE A 84 -16.01 -0.96 12.00
C ILE A 84 -15.37 -2.22 12.59
N PRO A 85 -15.72 -3.43 12.10
CA PRO A 85 -15.04 -4.65 12.51
C PRO A 85 -13.55 -4.59 12.14
N HIS A 86 -12.66 -4.98 13.08
CA HIS A 86 -11.22 -4.84 12.85
C HIS A 86 -10.72 -5.65 11.65
N HIS A 87 -11.27 -6.82 11.39
CA HIS A 87 -10.87 -7.68 10.28
C HIS A 87 -11.24 -7.09 8.89
N ALA A 88 -12.15 -6.12 8.84
CA ALA A 88 -12.61 -5.50 7.59
C ALA A 88 -12.05 -4.09 7.37
N TYR A 89 -11.16 -3.59 8.24
CA TYR A 89 -10.74 -2.19 8.25
C TYR A 89 -10.15 -1.70 6.93
N LEU A 90 -9.40 -2.55 6.22
CA LEU A 90 -8.77 -2.17 4.94
C LEU A 90 -9.77 -1.70 3.90
N SER A 91 -10.93 -2.37 3.80
CA SER A 91 -11.95 -1.99 2.82
C SER A 91 -12.65 -0.66 3.16
N TYR A 92 -12.74 -0.33 4.45
CA TYR A 92 -13.26 0.95 4.93
C TYR A 92 -12.21 2.06 4.81
N ALA A 93 -10.96 1.76 5.19
CA ALA A 93 -9.85 2.68 5.04
C ALA A 93 -9.69 3.11 3.57
N GLN A 94 -9.78 2.16 2.62
CA GLN A 94 -9.69 2.47 1.20
C GLN A 94 -10.72 3.50 0.75
N LYS A 95 -11.98 3.40 1.21
CA LYS A 95 -13.02 4.39 0.87
C LYS A 95 -12.70 5.79 1.42
N LEU A 96 -12.11 5.87 2.61
CA LEU A 96 -11.68 7.16 3.17
C LEU A 96 -10.49 7.74 2.39
N LEU A 97 -9.55 6.89 1.96
CA LEU A 97 -8.43 7.29 1.12
C LEU A 97 -8.89 7.79 -0.26
N ASP A 98 -9.85 7.12 -0.87
CA ASP A 98 -10.44 7.51 -2.17
C ASP A 98 -11.09 8.90 -2.09
N ASN A 99 -11.57 9.30 -0.92
CA ASN A 99 -12.10 10.63 -0.62
C ASN A 99 -11.01 11.64 -0.13
N GLY A 100 -9.72 11.25 -0.19
CA GLY A 100 -8.59 12.12 0.13
C GLY A 100 -8.23 12.21 1.61
N HIS A 101 -8.85 11.40 2.48
CA HIS A 101 -8.49 11.36 3.90
C HIS A 101 -7.24 10.53 4.17
N LYS A 102 -6.54 10.84 5.24
CA LYS A 102 -5.44 10.04 5.80
C LYS A 102 -5.95 9.27 7.01
N VAL A 103 -5.57 8.02 7.15
CA VAL A 103 -6.08 7.12 8.18
C VAL A 103 -4.94 6.60 9.04
N ALA A 104 -5.01 6.79 10.36
CA ALA A 104 -4.04 6.24 11.29
C ALA A 104 -4.60 5.02 12.01
N ILE A 105 -3.89 3.91 11.95
CA ILE A 105 -4.24 2.66 12.62
C ILE A 105 -3.64 2.68 14.01
N VAL A 106 -4.50 2.70 15.02
CA VAL A 106 -4.12 2.75 16.44
C VAL A 106 -4.40 1.40 17.08
N GLU A 107 -3.36 0.65 17.37
CA GLU A 107 -3.43 -0.70 17.94
C GLU A 107 -3.05 -0.74 19.42
N GLN A 108 -3.46 -1.83 20.07
CA GLN A 108 -3.05 -2.18 21.41
C GLN A 108 -1.60 -2.66 21.38
N LEU A 109 -0.71 -1.98 22.13
CA LEU A 109 0.72 -2.31 22.20
C LEU A 109 1.03 -3.34 23.28
N GLU A 110 0.04 -3.72 24.09
CA GLU A 110 0.15 -4.65 25.20
C GLU A 110 -0.98 -5.68 25.12
N ASP A 111 -0.70 -6.92 25.58
CA ASP A 111 -1.73 -7.95 25.63
C ASP A 111 -2.77 -7.61 26.72
N PRO A 112 -4.05 -7.47 26.34
CA PRO A 112 -5.12 -7.21 27.32
C PRO A 112 -5.24 -8.28 28.41
N ALA A 113 -4.88 -9.53 28.13
CA ALA A 113 -4.95 -10.63 29.08
C ALA A 113 -3.89 -10.53 30.20
N LEU A 114 -2.77 -9.84 29.93
CA LEU A 114 -1.65 -9.69 30.88
C LEU A 114 -1.71 -8.38 31.67
N THR A 115 -2.54 -7.43 31.27
CA THR A 115 -2.56 -6.07 31.82
C THR A 115 -3.83 -5.82 32.64
N LYS A 116 -3.66 -5.55 33.97
CA LYS A 116 -4.78 -5.14 34.87
C LYS A 116 -5.13 -3.66 34.74
N LYS A 117 -4.38 -2.87 33.99
CA LYS A 117 -4.57 -1.43 33.75
C LYS A 117 -5.14 -1.19 32.35
N LEU A 118 -5.43 0.07 32.02
CA LEU A 118 -5.79 0.45 30.66
C LEU A 118 -4.64 0.07 29.71
N VAL A 119 -4.96 -0.77 28.72
CA VAL A 119 -4.02 -1.18 27.66
C VAL A 119 -3.49 0.03 26.92
N LYS A 120 -2.17 0.14 26.81
CA LYS A 120 -1.52 1.20 26.06
C LYS A 120 -1.75 1.01 24.55
N ARG A 121 -2.08 2.11 23.87
CA ARG A 121 -2.29 2.12 22.42
C ARG A 121 -1.36 3.12 21.75
N GLY A 122 -1.02 2.84 20.49
CA GLY A 122 -0.19 3.71 19.67
C GLY A 122 -0.46 3.51 18.19
N ILE A 123 -0.06 4.48 17.39
CA ILE A 123 -0.12 4.38 15.94
C ILE A 123 0.93 3.36 15.49
N ILE A 124 0.47 2.33 14.79
CA ILE A 124 1.33 1.31 14.18
C ILE A 124 1.55 1.55 12.68
N GLN A 125 0.65 2.29 12.04
CA GLN A 125 0.71 2.62 10.62
C GLN A 125 -0.17 3.84 10.34
N VAL A 126 0.25 4.67 9.38
CA VAL A 126 -0.58 5.69 8.75
C VAL A 126 -0.73 5.34 7.28
N ILE A 127 -1.96 5.15 6.82
CA ILE A 127 -2.28 4.89 5.43
C ILE A 127 -2.72 6.20 4.80
N THR A 128 -2.10 6.55 3.68
CA THR A 128 -2.39 7.80 2.96
C THR A 128 -2.70 7.52 1.49
N PRO A 129 -3.31 8.45 0.75
CA PRO A 129 -3.65 8.22 -0.66
C PRO A 129 -2.49 7.76 -1.53
N GLY A 130 -1.27 8.27 -1.28
CA GLY A 130 -0.06 7.90 -2.02
C GLY A 130 0.77 6.78 -1.38
N ALA A 131 0.54 6.46 -0.09
CA ALA A 131 1.27 5.42 0.64
C ALA A 131 0.32 4.29 1.07
N ASN A 132 -0.14 3.52 0.09
CA ASN A 132 -1.02 2.37 0.27
C ASN A 132 -0.50 1.18 -0.55
N LEU A 133 -0.33 0.01 0.10
CA LEU A 133 0.10 -1.25 -0.52
C LEU A 133 -1.06 -2.07 -1.06
N ASP A 134 -2.24 -1.94 -0.45
CA ASP A 134 -3.42 -2.77 -0.77
C ASP A 134 -4.27 -2.14 -1.87
N LEU A 135 -3.66 -1.92 -3.03
CA LEU A 135 -4.34 -1.34 -4.19
C LEU A 135 -5.16 -2.39 -4.94
N ARG A 136 -6.41 -2.06 -5.22
CA ARG A 136 -7.29 -2.86 -6.08
C ARG A 136 -7.04 -2.59 -7.57
N SER A 137 -6.54 -1.40 -7.91
CA SER A 137 -6.21 -1.01 -9.28
C SER A 137 -4.86 -1.59 -9.71
N PRO A 138 -4.69 -2.05 -10.95
CA PRO A 138 -3.40 -2.43 -11.51
C PRO A 138 -2.48 -1.22 -11.77
N ASP A 139 -3.01 0.01 -11.73
CA ASP A 139 -2.26 1.24 -11.98
C ASP A 139 -1.27 1.57 -10.86
N ASN A 140 -0.26 2.38 -11.17
CA ASN A 140 0.65 2.94 -10.19
C ASN A 140 -0.07 3.87 -9.20
N ASN A 141 0.48 3.95 -7.99
CA ASN A 141 0.02 4.84 -6.93
C ASN A 141 1.17 5.73 -6.47
N PHE A 142 1.37 6.84 -7.17
CA PHE A 142 2.53 7.66 -6.95
C PHE A 142 2.36 8.67 -5.81
N ILE A 143 3.37 8.68 -4.93
CA ILE A 143 3.64 9.72 -3.96
C ILE A 143 4.89 10.47 -4.38
N ALA A 144 4.90 11.81 -4.26
CA ALA A 144 6.00 12.65 -4.71
C ALA A 144 6.51 13.59 -3.63
N SER A 145 7.75 14.04 -3.80
CA SER A 145 8.30 15.20 -3.11
C SER A 145 9.05 16.08 -4.12
N LEU A 146 9.11 17.36 -3.86
CA LEU A 146 9.79 18.30 -4.75
C LEU A 146 10.71 19.25 -3.99
N THR A 147 11.73 19.72 -4.69
CA THR A 147 12.65 20.76 -4.24
C THR A 147 12.96 21.69 -5.42
N SER A 148 12.76 22.98 -5.24
CA SER A 148 12.98 24.00 -6.27
C SER A 148 14.05 24.99 -5.87
N ASP A 149 14.68 25.63 -6.86
CA ASP A 149 15.46 26.85 -6.74
C ASP A 149 15.03 27.85 -7.82
N SER A 150 15.78 28.93 -8.04
CA SER A 150 15.47 29.95 -9.06
C SER A 150 15.47 29.43 -10.52
N HIS A 151 16.01 28.23 -10.80
CA HIS A 151 16.22 27.75 -12.15
C HIS A 151 15.24 26.65 -12.56
N TYR A 152 15.04 25.65 -11.72
CA TYR A 152 14.17 24.52 -12.00
C TYR A 152 13.66 23.84 -10.73
N CYS A 153 12.60 23.07 -10.87
CA CYS A 153 12.04 22.24 -9.83
C CYS A 153 12.38 20.76 -10.12
N SER A 154 12.97 20.09 -9.14
CA SER A 154 13.18 18.64 -9.14
C SER A 154 12.02 17.95 -8.46
N ILE A 155 11.44 16.96 -9.12
CA ILE A 155 10.35 16.12 -8.64
C ILE A 155 10.87 14.68 -8.52
N VAL A 156 10.77 14.12 -7.33
CA VAL A 156 11.02 12.69 -7.09
C VAL A 156 9.71 12.05 -6.67
N TYR A 157 9.37 10.94 -7.29
CA TYR A 157 8.13 10.23 -7.00
C TYR A 157 8.38 8.73 -6.93
N ALA A 158 7.58 8.06 -6.12
CA ALA A 158 7.71 6.63 -5.83
C ALA A 158 6.35 5.95 -5.79
N ASP A 159 6.33 4.67 -6.13
CA ASP A 159 5.18 3.79 -5.89
C ASP A 159 5.54 2.79 -4.80
N MET A 160 4.92 2.93 -3.65
CA MET A 160 5.16 2.05 -2.51
C MET A 160 4.75 0.60 -2.80
N SER A 161 3.79 0.39 -3.71
CA SER A 161 3.32 -0.96 -4.06
C SER A 161 4.26 -1.74 -4.96
N THR A 162 5.18 -1.05 -5.69
CA THR A 162 6.15 -1.69 -6.60
C THR A 162 7.60 -1.47 -6.18
N GLY A 163 7.83 -0.56 -5.23
CA GLY A 163 9.18 -0.17 -4.80
C GLY A 163 9.96 0.63 -5.84
N GLU A 164 9.30 1.16 -6.87
CA GLU A 164 9.94 1.96 -7.91
C GLU A 164 10.06 3.42 -7.50
N ILE A 165 11.20 4.04 -7.80
CA ILE A 165 11.48 5.46 -7.57
C ILE A 165 11.93 6.10 -8.88
N PHE A 166 11.36 7.25 -9.17
CA PHE A 166 11.68 8.04 -10.36
C PHE A 166 12.05 9.47 -9.97
N ALA A 167 12.96 10.07 -10.73
CA ALA A 167 13.34 11.47 -10.58
C ALA A 167 13.25 12.19 -11.92
N THR A 168 12.71 13.38 -11.94
CA THR A 168 12.59 14.24 -13.13
C THR A 168 12.70 15.70 -12.75
N ASN A 169 12.96 16.56 -13.72
CA ASN A 169 13.05 18.00 -13.53
C ASN A 169 12.02 18.71 -14.43
N THR A 170 11.52 19.84 -13.97
CA THR A 170 10.62 20.72 -14.73
C THR A 170 11.00 22.18 -14.50
N GLN A 171 10.47 23.10 -15.28
CA GLN A 171 10.65 24.53 -15.07
C GLN A 171 10.15 24.94 -13.70
N ASN A 172 10.83 25.93 -13.07
CA ASN A 172 10.40 26.47 -11.78
C ASN A 172 9.28 27.50 -11.99
N ASP A 173 8.15 27.01 -12.45
CA ASP A 173 6.88 27.73 -12.60
C ASP A 173 5.76 26.89 -11.99
N ASP A 174 4.97 27.47 -11.12
CA ASP A 174 3.96 26.74 -10.34
C ASP A 174 2.94 25.98 -11.22
N ARG A 175 2.57 26.58 -12.36
CA ARG A 175 1.65 25.93 -13.31
C ARG A 175 2.31 24.78 -14.05
N ALA A 176 3.59 24.93 -14.43
CA ALA A 176 4.35 23.87 -15.05
C ALA A 176 4.57 22.69 -14.09
N VAL A 177 4.89 22.98 -12.82
CA VAL A 177 5.00 21.97 -11.76
C VAL A 177 3.68 21.24 -11.56
N LEU A 178 2.56 21.97 -11.41
CA LEU A 178 1.23 21.37 -11.25
C LEU A 178 0.87 20.50 -12.45
N SER A 179 1.09 20.99 -13.68
CA SER A 179 0.84 20.23 -14.91
C SER A 179 1.64 18.93 -14.95
N LYS A 180 2.92 18.97 -14.55
CA LYS A 180 3.77 17.75 -14.49
C LYS A 180 3.28 16.77 -13.41
N LEU A 181 2.90 17.26 -12.23
CA LEU A 181 2.33 16.41 -11.17
C LEU A 181 1.02 15.72 -11.61
N MET A 182 0.17 16.44 -12.32
CA MET A 182 -1.08 15.90 -12.87
C MET A 182 -0.81 14.89 -14.00
N ALA A 183 0.15 15.17 -14.89
CA ALA A 183 0.54 14.27 -15.97
C ALA A 183 1.13 12.94 -15.43
N LEU A 184 1.84 12.99 -14.30
CA LEU A 184 2.38 11.83 -13.58
C LEU A 184 1.31 11.12 -12.73
N GLU A 185 0.08 11.65 -12.65
CA GLU A 185 -1.01 11.11 -11.82
C GLU A 185 -0.64 10.99 -10.33
N ILE A 186 0.13 11.95 -9.82
CA ILE A 186 0.52 11.98 -8.40
C ILE A 186 -0.72 12.03 -7.50
N LYS A 187 -0.79 11.14 -6.50
CA LYS A 187 -1.90 11.08 -5.54
C LYS A 187 -1.61 11.87 -4.27
N GLU A 188 -0.34 11.96 -3.90
CA GLU A 188 0.08 12.64 -2.70
C GLU A 188 1.40 13.39 -2.92
N LEU A 189 1.50 14.60 -2.39
CA LEU A 189 2.70 15.45 -2.49
C LEU A 189 3.21 15.79 -1.09
N VAL A 190 4.45 15.39 -0.82
CA VAL A 190 5.14 15.63 0.46
C VAL A 190 6.02 16.89 0.34
N LEU A 191 5.69 17.91 1.12
CA LEU A 191 6.32 19.22 1.09
C LEU A 191 6.97 19.57 2.44
N PRO A 192 7.96 20.47 2.48
CA PRO A 192 8.36 21.10 3.73
C PRO A 192 7.29 22.08 4.20
N THR A 193 7.19 22.34 5.49
CA THR A 193 6.23 23.32 6.03
C THR A 193 6.54 24.78 5.61
N SER A 194 7.75 25.02 5.09
CA SER A 194 8.19 26.33 4.58
C SER A 194 7.78 26.62 3.13
N VAL A 195 7.01 25.70 2.50
CA VAL A 195 6.51 25.89 1.13
C VAL A 195 5.58 27.10 1.05
N ASP A 196 5.56 27.76 -0.11
CA ASP A 196 4.67 28.89 -0.36
C ASP A 196 3.19 28.48 -0.24
N ALA A 197 2.42 29.28 0.50
CA ALA A 197 1.01 29.03 0.70
C ALA A 197 0.20 29.19 -0.59
N ASP A 198 0.59 30.09 -1.49
CA ASP A 198 -0.06 30.31 -2.78
C ASP A 198 0.08 29.09 -3.69
N PHE A 199 1.25 28.44 -3.69
CA PHE A 199 1.46 27.18 -4.42
C PHE A 199 0.59 26.05 -3.86
N VAL A 200 0.49 25.93 -2.53
CA VAL A 200 -0.38 24.95 -1.87
C VAL A 200 -1.84 25.19 -2.24
N GLN A 201 -2.27 26.44 -2.27
CA GLN A 201 -3.63 26.82 -2.65
C GLN A 201 -3.91 26.48 -4.13
N LEU A 202 -2.96 26.76 -5.03
CA LEU A 202 -3.05 26.43 -6.45
C LEU A 202 -3.29 24.92 -6.66
N ILE A 203 -2.55 24.05 -5.95
CA ILE A 203 -2.72 22.60 -6.03
C ILE A 203 -4.11 22.18 -5.56
N LYS A 204 -4.56 22.68 -4.41
CA LYS A 204 -5.87 22.34 -3.83
C LYS A 204 -7.05 22.74 -4.70
N GLU A 205 -6.95 23.87 -5.39
CA GLU A 205 -8.02 24.39 -6.25
C GLU A 205 -8.10 23.66 -7.61
N ASN A 206 -6.98 23.16 -8.10
CA ASN A 206 -6.89 22.63 -9.47
C ASN A 206 -6.63 21.12 -9.55
N SER A 207 -6.50 20.44 -8.42
CA SER A 207 -6.23 19.00 -8.40
C SER A 207 -6.79 18.32 -7.15
N ASN A 208 -6.85 16.98 -7.18
CA ASN A 208 -7.19 16.14 -6.04
C ASN A 208 -5.93 15.57 -5.35
N ILE A 209 -4.77 16.21 -5.52
CA ILE A 209 -3.52 15.76 -4.91
C ILE A 209 -3.58 16.02 -3.41
N CYS A 210 -3.42 14.97 -2.62
CA CYS A 210 -3.33 15.08 -1.16
C CYS A 210 -1.99 15.73 -0.77
N ILE A 211 -2.00 16.71 0.13
CA ILE A 211 -0.77 17.38 0.58
C ILE A 211 -0.39 16.85 1.96
N SER A 212 0.87 16.50 2.09
CA SER A 212 1.50 16.07 3.33
C SER A 212 2.76 16.89 3.61
N TYR A 213 3.15 16.98 4.88
CA TYR A 213 4.31 17.77 5.28
C TYR A 213 5.36 16.92 5.98
N CYS A 214 6.62 17.09 5.56
CA CYS A 214 7.77 16.49 6.21
C CYS A 214 8.97 17.45 6.13
N ASN A 215 9.49 17.85 7.29
CA ASN A 215 10.67 18.72 7.37
C ASN A 215 11.97 17.91 7.52
N ASN A 216 11.87 16.61 7.80
CA ASN A 216 13.04 15.76 7.96
C ASN A 216 13.67 15.48 6.59
N SER A 217 14.84 16.05 6.38
CA SER A 217 15.67 15.86 5.19
C SER A 217 17.07 15.34 5.52
N ASN A 218 17.24 14.73 6.70
CA ASN A 218 18.49 14.12 7.10
C ASN A 218 18.66 12.78 6.37
N SER A 219 19.75 12.65 5.63
CA SER A 219 20.10 11.39 4.97
C SER A 219 20.67 10.40 5.98
N SER A 220 20.26 9.14 5.88
CA SER A 220 20.89 8.01 6.59
C SER A 220 21.71 7.18 5.60
N ILE A 221 22.65 6.38 6.11
CA ILE A 221 23.48 5.46 5.32
C ILE A 221 22.59 4.44 4.56
N GLU A 222 21.47 4.06 5.14
CA GLU A 222 20.50 3.11 4.56
C GLU A 222 19.87 3.61 3.26
N LEU A 223 19.80 4.94 3.05
CA LEU A 223 19.27 5.55 1.84
C LEU A 223 20.29 5.67 0.71
N GLU A 224 21.59 5.49 0.98
CA GLU A 224 22.65 5.66 -0.03
C GLU A 224 22.44 4.80 -1.30
N PRO A 225 22.02 3.52 -1.22
CA PRO A 225 21.78 2.72 -2.42
C PRO A 225 20.71 3.31 -3.35
N LEU A 226 19.72 4.01 -2.79
CA LEU A 226 18.63 4.61 -3.56
C LEU A 226 19.09 5.80 -4.41
N PHE A 227 20.20 6.46 -4.02
CA PHE A 227 20.77 7.61 -4.72
C PHE A 227 21.71 7.25 -5.85
N ALA A 228 22.03 5.96 -6.07
CA ALA A 228 23.11 5.51 -6.96
C ALA A 228 23.11 6.16 -8.35
N ASN A 229 21.92 6.46 -8.90
CA ASN A 229 21.76 7.05 -10.23
C ASN A 229 21.45 8.56 -10.20
N LEU A 230 21.41 9.17 -9.03
CA LEU A 230 21.11 10.60 -8.85
C LEU A 230 22.40 11.39 -8.62
N LYS A 231 22.54 12.48 -9.36
CA LYS A 231 23.67 13.42 -9.22
C LYS A 231 23.21 14.82 -8.78
N ASP A 232 21.93 15.12 -8.94
CA ASP A 232 21.36 16.41 -8.61
C ASP A 232 21.05 16.47 -7.11
N PRO A 233 21.65 17.42 -6.35
CA PRO A 233 21.40 17.56 -4.92
C PRO A 233 19.92 17.78 -4.55
N LYS A 234 19.14 18.43 -5.44
CA LYS A 234 17.70 18.65 -5.23
C LYS A 234 16.91 17.35 -5.34
N GLN A 235 17.26 16.49 -6.29
CA GLN A 235 16.65 15.15 -6.37
C GLN A 235 16.98 14.33 -5.13
N ILE A 236 18.22 14.36 -4.64
CA ILE A 236 18.64 13.67 -3.42
C ILE A 236 17.85 14.21 -2.20
N LEU A 237 17.71 15.52 -2.08
CA LEU A 237 16.96 16.15 -0.99
C LEU A 237 15.47 15.78 -1.02
N SER A 238 14.87 15.78 -2.21
CA SER A 238 13.47 15.39 -2.41
C SER A 238 13.25 13.91 -2.07
N LEU A 239 14.15 13.03 -2.51
CA LEU A 239 14.10 11.60 -2.20
C LEU A 239 14.27 11.35 -0.70
N THR A 240 15.23 12.00 -0.07
CA THR A 240 15.46 11.88 1.38
C THR A 240 14.21 12.29 2.17
N ARG A 241 13.56 13.41 1.82
CA ARG A 241 12.32 13.84 2.45
C ARG A 241 11.20 12.81 2.26
N LEU A 242 11.07 12.30 1.04
CA LEU A 242 10.05 11.31 0.69
C LEU A 242 10.22 10.02 1.48
N MET A 243 11.45 9.49 1.55
CA MET A 243 11.74 8.25 2.27
C MET A 243 11.55 8.42 3.78
N ASN A 244 11.99 9.53 4.36
CA ASN A 244 11.76 9.84 5.77
C ASN A 244 10.26 9.90 6.09
N TYR A 245 9.47 10.54 5.21
CA TYR A 245 8.01 10.58 5.36
C TYR A 245 7.40 9.18 5.32
N LEU A 246 7.80 8.35 4.36
CA LEU A 246 7.30 6.98 4.23
C LEU A 246 7.68 6.12 5.46
N THR A 247 8.93 6.18 5.92
CA THR A 247 9.38 5.47 7.12
C THR A 247 8.61 5.92 8.37
N ASP A 248 8.40 7.24 8.52
CA ASP A 248 7.65 7.79 9.65
C ASP A 248 6.18 7.39 9.65
N THR A 249 5.55 7.29 8.48
CA THR A 249 4.14 6.90 8.35
C THR A 249 3.94 5.40 8.47
N GLN A 250 4.82 4.61 7.86
CA GLN A 250 4.71 3.14 7.88
C GLN A 250 5.25 2.51 9.18
N LYS A 251 6.07 3.24 9.95
CA LYS A 251 6.71 2.77 11.19
C LYS A 251 7.54 1.49 11.00
N ARG A 252 8.13 1.33 9.82
CA ARG A 252 8.93 0.18 9.40
C ARG A 252 10.03 0.62 8.46
N GLU A 253 11.08 -0.19 8.35
CA GLU A 253 12.07 -0.10 7.30
C GLU A 253 11.47 -0.54 5.97
N LEU A 254 11.92 0.07 4.87
CA LEU A 254 11.36 -0.11 3.53
C LEU A 254 12.47 -0.55 2.56
N ASP A 255 13.05 -1.73 2.81
CA ASP A 255 14.25 -2.25 2.14
C ASP A 255 14.02 -2.67 0.68
N TYR A 256 12.78 -2.73 0.23
CA TYR A 256 12.43 -3.22 -1.10
C TYR A 256 12.44 -2.13 -2.18
N PHE A 257 12.65 -0.88 -1.80
CA PHE A 257 12.76 0.19 -2.79
C PHE A 257 14.00 0.02 -3.66
N LYS A 258 13.80 0.23 -4.97
CA LYS A 258 14.84 0.13 -6.00
C LYS A 258 15.61 1.45 -6.11
N PRO A 259 16.88 1.43 -6.57
CA PRO A 259 17.60 2.66 -6.89
C PRO A 259 16.79 3.56 -7.82
N ALA A 260 16.80 4.86 -7.55
CA ALA A 260 16.00 5.83 -8.31
C ALA A 260 16.39 5.84 -9.80
N ILE A 261 15.40 5.88 -10.66
CA ILE A 261 15.58 6.03 -12.12
C ILE A 261 15.48 7.52 -12.45
N ASN A 262 16.56 8.09 -12.96
CA ASN A 262 16.57 9.48 -13.41
C ASN A 262 16.02 9.58 -14.84
N ILE A 263 14.82 10.17 -14.98
CA ILE A 263 14.19 10.42 -16.28
C ILE A 263 14.75 11.72 -16.85
N LEU A 264 15.71 11.57 -17.75
CA LEU A 264 16.35 12.71 -18.42
C LEU A 264 15.40 13.29 -19.48
N SER A 265 15.13 14.57 -19.40
CA SER A 265 14.24 15.30 -20.31
C SER A 265 14.65 15.27 -21.80
N ASN A 266 15.90 14.88 -22.11
CA ASN A 266 16.40 14.75 -23.46
C ASN A 266 16.24 13.36 -24.08
N GLN A 267 15.79 12.37 -23.32
CA GLN A 267 15.57 11.00 -23.81
C GLN A 267 14.10 10.72 -24.13
N ASN A 268 13.18 11.41 -23.45
CA ASN A 268 11.76 11.24 -23.60
C ASN A 268 11.10 12.55 -24.02
N MET A 269 10.02 12.44 -24.81
CA MET A 269 9.17 13.56 -25.17
C MET A 269 8.38 14.00 -23.94
N SER A 270 8.45 15.29 -23.61
CA SER A 270 7.65 15.85 -22.55
C SER A 270 6.23 16.15 -23.06
N LEU A 271 5.24 15.42 -22.57
CA LEU A 271 3.84 15.70 -22.79
C LEU A 271 3.27 16.37 -21.56
N ASP A 272 2.63 17.52 -21.72
CA ASP A 272 1.91 18.17 -20.64
C ASP A 272 0.56 17.50 -20.36
N TYR A 273 -0.03 17.82 -19.21
CA TYR A 273 -1.33 17.26 -18.81
C TYR A 273 -2.44 17.55 -19.84
N SER A 274 -2.46 18.77 -20.38
CA SER A 274 -3.46 19.17 -21.38
C SER A 274 -3.35 18.34 -22.66
N THR A 275 -2.14 18.06 -23.10
CA THR A 275 -1.88 17.21 -24.26
C THR A 275 -2.34 15.78 -24.02
N LEU A 276 -2.02 15.19 -22.86
CA LEU A 276 -2.45 13.83 -22.51
C LEU A 276 -3.98 13.70 -22.48
N VAL A 277 -4.66 14.70 -21.94
CA VAL A 277 -6.13 14.73 -21.85
C VAL A 277 -6.77 15.00 -23.20
N ASN A 278 -6.33 16.05 -23.93
CA ASN A 278 -6.97 16.47 -25.17
C ASN A 278 -6.81 15.44 -26.31
N LEU A 279 -5.72 14.68 -26.29
CA LEU A 279 -5.50 13.57 -27.23
C LEU A 279 -6.11 12.25 -26.73
N GLU A 280 -6.75 12.24 -25.57
CA GLU A 280 -7.34 11.05 -24.94
C GLU A 280 -6.36 9.86 -24.93
N LEU A 281 -5.09 10.12 -24.53
CA LEU A 281 -4.05 9.10 -24.58
C LEU A 281 -4.27 8.01 -23.52
N LEU A 282 -4.62 8.40 -22.29
CA LEU A 282 -4.74 7.50 -21.14
C LEU A 282 -6.16 7.45 -20.58
N LYS A 283 -6.87 8.57 -20.58
CA LYS A 283 -8.25 8.73 -20.09
C LYS A 283 -9.05 9.55 -21.07
N SER A 284 -10.37 9.32 -21.10
CA SER A 284 -11.33 10.13 -21.84
C SER A 284 -11.34 11.58 -21.35
N LEU A 285 -11.86 12.49 -22.16
CA LEU A 285 -11.95 13.93 -21.85
C LEU A 285 -12.67 14.23 -20.53
N ASP A 286 -13.64 13.41 -20.13
CA ASP A 286 -14.33 13.53 -18.85
C ASP A 286 -13.52 12.96 -17.66
N GLY A 287 -12.33 12.37 -17.92
CA GLY A 287 -11.42 11.78 -16.92
C GLY A 287 -11.93 10.51 -16.26
N LYS A 288 -13.11 9.99 -16.64
CA LYS A 288 -13.79 8.90 -15.93
C LYS A 288 -13.56 7.53 -16.54
N HIS A 289 -13.29 7.47 -17.84
CA HIS A 289 -13.23 6.21 -18.57
C HIS A 289 -11.90 6.03 -19.28
N VAL A 290 -11.46 4.78 -19.39
CA VAL A 290 -10.29 4.39 -20.19
C VAL A 290 -10.73 3.95 -21.59
N PHE A 291 -11.99 3.50 -21.74
CA PHE A 291 -12.56 3.05 -23.01
C PHE A 291 -12.48 4.14 -24.08
N GLY A 292 -12.00 3.77 -25.27
CA GLY A 292 -11.85 4.67 -26.42
C GLY A 292 -10.51 5.42 -26.49
N THR A 293 -9.65 5.31 -25.46
CA THR A 293 -8.33 5.96 -25.45
C THR A 293 -7.29 5.17 -26.24
N LEU A 294 -6.14 5.81 -26.55
CA LEU A 294 -5.01 5.11 -27.16
C LEU A 294 -4.51 3.95 -26.28
N TYR A 295 -4.41 4.18 -24.96
CA TYR A 295 -4.02 3.14 -24.01
C TYR A 295 -4.99 1.96 -24.05
N TRP A 296 -6.30 2.20 -24.04
CA TRP A 296 -7.29 1.12 -24.13
C TRP A 296 -7.14 0.30 -25.42
N LEU A 297 -6.91 0.97 -26.55
CA LEU A 297 -6.74 0.30 -27.85
C LEU A 297 -5.51 -0.60 -27.87
N LEU A 298 -4.40 -0.16 -27.26
CA LEU A 298 -3.11 -0.85 -27.31
C LEU A 298 -2.91 -1.85 -26.16
N ASN A 299 -3.65 -1.74 -25.06
CA ASN A 299 -3.42 -2.57 -23.87
C ASN A 299 -3.98 -4.00 -24.04
N HIS A 300 -3.17 -4.84 -24.67
CA HIS A 300 -3.37 -6.29 -24.74
C HIS A 300 -2.29 -7.03 -23.92
N CYS A 301 -1.74 -6.38 -22.90
CA CYS A 301 -0.69 -6.95 -22.07
C CYS A 301 -1.20 -8.12 -21.23
N SER A 302 -0.43 -9.21 -21.16
CA SER A 302 -0.75 -10.40 -20.36
C SER A 302 -0.47 -10.21 -18.87
N THR A 303 0.30 -9.18 -18.49
CA THR A 303 0.69 -8.91 -17.10
C THR A 303 0.36 -7.48 -16.68
N PRO A 304 0.03 -7.25 -15.38
CA PRO A 304 -0.16 -5.89 -14.88
C PRO A 304 1.09 -5.00 -15.02
N MET A 305 2.28 -5.57 -14.84
CA MET A 305 3.58 -4.89 -15.04
C MET A 305 3.71 -4.40 -16.49
N GLY A 306 3.36 -5.24 -17.47
CA GLY A 306 3.33 -4.86 -18.88
C GLY A 306 2.36 -3.72 -19.17
N SER A 307 1.18 -3.73 -18.57
CA SER A 307 0.18 -2.66 -18.69
C SER A 307 0.69 -1.34 -18.13
N ARG A 308 1.36 -1.35 -16.97
CA ARG A 308 2.00 -0.15 -16.39
C ARG A 308 3.13 0.37 -17.29
N PHE A 309 3.96 -0.54 -17.81
CA PHE A 309 5.03 -0.17 -18.73
C PHE A 309 4.49 0.43 -20.04
N LEU A 310 3.44 -0.14 -20.63
CA LEU A 310 2.78 0.43 -21.80
C LEU A 310 2.25 1.84 -21.52
N LYS A 311 1.63 2.04 -20.36
CA LYS A 311 1.13 3.35 -19.93
C LYS A 311 2.26 4.37 -19.87
N SER A 312 3.41 4.01 -19.29
CA SER A 312 4.59 4.87 -19.24
C SER A 312 5.16 5.18 -20.64
N CYS A 313 5.16 4.20 -21.56
CA CYS A 313 5.59 4.40 -22.94
C CYS A 313 4.72 5.41 -23.71
N ILE A 314 3.42 5.45 -23.41
CA ILE A 314 2.46 6.40 -24.01
C ILE A 314 2.63 7.79 -23.39
N SER A 315 2.78 7.86 -22.05
CA SER A 315 2.93 9.15 -21.33
C SER A 315 4.24 9.84 -21.59
N GLU A 316 5.32 9.07 -21.79
CA GLU A 316 6.69 9.56 -21.94
C GLU A 316 7.36 8.88 -23.15
N PRO A 317 6.96 9.21 -24.39
CA PRO A 317 7.49 8.57 -25.59
C PRO A 317 9.00 8.81 -25.74
N LEU A 318 9.73 7.82 -26.26
CA LEU A 318 11.15 7.93 -26.52
C LEU A 318 11.43 8.95 -27.62
N CYS A 319 12.51 9.72 -27.46
CA CYS A 319 13.07 10.62 -28.49
C CYS A 319 14.38 10.07 -29.09
N ASN A 320 15.02 9.10 -28.46
CA ASN A 320 16.26 8.52 -28.96
C ASN A 320 15.98 7.53 -30.10
N LEU A 321 16.51 7.82 -31.28
CA LEU A 321 16.29 7.03 -32.51
C LEU A 321 16.75 5.57 -32.37
N ALA A 322 17.89 5.32 -31.72
CA ALA A 322 18.42 3.98 -31.55
C ALA A 322 17.45 3.14 -30.70
N SER A 323 17.02 3.67 -29.54
CA SER A 323 16.07 2.98 -28.64
C SER A 323 14.68 2.79 -29.27
N ILE A 324 14.27 3.70 -30.17
CA ILE A 324 13.02 3.54 -30.92
C ILE A 324 13.16 2.37 -31.90
N ASN A 325 14.25 2.33 -32.66
CA ASN A 325 14.52 1.25 -33.62
C ASN A 325 14.64 -0.11 -32.92
N ASP A 326 15.36 -0.20 -31.80
CA ASP A 326 15.47 -1.45 -31.02
C ASP A 326 14.08 -2.00 -30.61
N ARG A 327 13.14 -1.13 -30.23
CA ARG A 327 11.76 -1.54 -29.96
C ARG A 327 11.02 -1.98 -31.20
N LEU A 328 11.16 -1.21 -32.30
CA LEU A 328 10.49 -1.55 -33.57
C LEU A 328 11.02 -2.87 -34.15
N ASP A 329 12.32 -3.11 -34.09
CA ASP A 329 12.93 -4.36 -34.53
C ASP A 329 12.44 -5.55 -33.71
N SER A 330 12.29 -5.36 -32.38
CA SER A 330 11.72 -6.36 -31.49
C SER A 330 10.26 -6.67 -31.82
N VAL A 331 9.46 -5.66 -32.12
CA VAL A 331 8.06 -5.83 -32.53
C VAL A 331 7.97 -6.53 -33.88
N ASP A 332 8.78 -6.13 -34.85
CA ASP A 332 8.83 -6.74 -36.19
C ASP A 332 9.21 -8.23 -36.11
N TRP A 333 10.23 -8.54 -35.29
CA TRP A 333 10.64 -9.91 -35.07
C TRP A 333 9.50 -10.77 -34.45
N LEU A 334 8.83 -10.25 -33.41
CA LEU A 334 7.70 -10.93 -32.78
C LEU A 334 6.48 -11.06 -33.73
N VAL A 335 6.26 -10.10 -34.61
CA VAL A 335 5.21 -10.19 -35.64
C VAL A 335 5.52 -11.31 -36.63
N LYS A 336 6.77 -11.43 -37.08
CA LYS A 336 7.24 -12.47 -38.02
C LYS A 336 7.25 -13.87 -37.39
N ASN A 337 7.51 -13.97 -36.11
CA ASN A 337 7.60 -15.23 -35.36
C ASN A 337 6.33 -15.51 -34.53
N TYR A 338 5.22 -15.72 -35.22
CA TYR A 338 3.88 -15.88 -34.60
C TYR A 338 3.84 -16.95 -33.52
N VAL A 339 4.40 -18.13 -33.74
CA VAL A 339 4.38 -19.26 -32.80
C VAL A 339 5.10 -18.87 -31.51
N ILE A 340 6.31 -18.32 -31.61
CA ILE A 340 7.08 -17.87 -30.45
C ILE A 340 6.35 -16.77 -29.67
N ARG A 341 5.73 -15.84 -30.39
CA ARG A 341 4.92 -14.80 -29.76
C ARG A 341 3.75 -15.39 -28.98
N GLN A 342 3.08 -16.41 -29.50
CA GLN A 342 1.98 -17.08 -28.81
C GLN A 342 2.48 -17.82 -27.56
N ASP A 343 3.59 -18.55 -27.66
CA ASP A 343 4.22 -19.23 -26.53
C ASP A 343 4.61 -18.24 -25.41
N LEU A 344 5.12 -17.05 -25.79
CA LEU A 344 5.42 -15.97 -24.84
C LEU A 344 4.15 -15.44 -24.16
N ILE A 345 3.07 -15.22 -24.92
CA ILE A 345 1.78 -14.75 -24.36
C ILE A 345 1.23 -15.77 -23.36
N ASP A 346 1.25 -17.06 -23.71
CA ASP A 346 0.75 -18.13 -22.86
C ASP A 346 1.60 -18.28 -21.59
N SER A 347 2.92 -18.17 -21.71
CA SER A 347 3.83 -18.19 -20.55
C SER A 347 3.65 -16.98 -19.65
N LEU A 348 3.51 -15.77 -20.22
CA LEU A 348 3.28 -14.52 -19.47
C LEU A 348 1.93 -14.51 -18.75
N SER A 349 0.91 -15.21 -19.28
CA SER A 349 -0.39 -15.34 -18.60
C SER A 349 -0.31 -16.02 -17.22
N ASN A 350 0.77 -16.75 -16.96
CA ASN A 350 1.07 -17.40 -15.69
C ASN A 350 1.93 -16.55 -14.75
N VAL A 351 2.35 -15.37 -15.18
CA VAL A 351 3.16 -14.42 -14.40
C VAL A 351 2.24 -13.40 -13.75
N TYR A 352 2.22 -13.40 -12.42
CA TYR A 352 1.50 -12.44 -11.61
C TYR A 352 2.31 -11.14 -11.44
N ASP A 353 1.77 -10.17 -10.73
CA ASP A 353 2.42 -8.88 -10.47
C ASP A 353 3.59 -9.04 -9.49
N LEU A 354 4.77 -9.40 -10.02
CA LEU A 354 5.96 -9.69 -9.23
C LEU A 354 6.43 -8.48 -8.41
N ASP A 355 6.34 -7.27 -8.93
CA ASP A 355 6.74 -6.08 -8.21
C ASP A 355 5.92 -5.94 -6.92
N ARG A 356 4.59 -6.06 -7.03
CA ARG A 356 3.68 -5.97 -5.88
C ARG A 356 3.78 -7.16 -4.94
N LEU A 357 4.03 -8.36 -5.47
CA LEU A 357 4.25 -9.54 -4.62
C LEU A 357 5.50 -9.37 -3.75
N ILE A 358 6.61 -8.92 -4.34
CA ILE A 358 7.86 -8.67 -3.62
C ILE A 358 7.67 -7.56 -2.58
N ALA A 359 7.02 -6.46 -2.94
CA ALA A 359 6.73 -5.38 -2.01
C ALA A 359 5.93 -5.88 -0.79
N ARG A 360 4.84 -6.65 -0.99
CA ARG A 360 4.06 -7.23 0.11
C ARG A 360 4.85 -8.21 0.97
N ILE A 361 5.71 -9.03 0.36
CA ILE A 361 6.57 -9.97 1.08
C ILE A 361 7.55 -9.21 1.97
N SER A 362 8.27 -8.24 1.43
CA SER A 362 9.24 -7.43 2.17
C SER A 362 8.57 -6.58 3.25
N TYR A 363 7.38 -6.06 2.97
CA TYR A 363 6.58 -5.34 3.96
C TYR A 363 5.99 -6.25 5.06
N GLY A 364 5.95 -7.57 4.85
CA GLY A 364 5.39 -8.54 5.80
C GLY A 364 3.87 -8.60 5.84
N SER A 365 3.18 -8.15 4.79
CA SER A 365 1.72 -8.23 4.62
C SER A 365 1.27 -9.37 3.72
N SER A 366 2.20 -10.17 3.20
CA SER A 366 1.91 -11.29 2.29
C SER A 366 1.19 -12.44 2.99
N ASN A 367 0.44 -13.21 2.22
CA ASN A 367 -0.27 -14.42 2.66
C ASN A 367 0.15 -15.67 1.86
N GLY A 368 -0.45 -16.82 2.16
CA GLY A 368 -0.15 -18.08 1.46
C GLY A 368 -0.42 -18.03 -0.05
N HIS A 369 -1.48 -17.34 -0.47
CA HIS A 369 -1.79 -17.16 -1.90
C HIS A 369 -0.75 -16.33 -2.63
N ASP A 370 -0.17 -15.29 -1.98
CA ASP A 370 0.93 -14.52 -2.55
C ASP A 370 2.15 -15.38 -2.82
N MET A 371 2.46 -16.33 -1.91
CA MET A 371 3.54 -17.29 -2.09
C MET A 371 3.26 -18.25 -3.25
N LEU A 372 2.02 -18.72 -3.42
CA LEU A 372 1.63 -19.56 -4.54
C LEU A 372 1.69 -18.81 -5.87
N GLN A 373 1.28 -17.55 -5.92
CA GLN A 373 1.39 -16.69 -7.10
C GLN A 373 2.86 -16.45 -7.48
N LEU A 374 3.72 -16.17 -6.48
CA LEU A 374 5.16 -16.05 -6.69
C LEU A 374 5.73 -17.35 -7.28
N LYS A 375 5.45 -18.50 -6.66
CA LYS A 375 5.88 -19.83 -7.15
C LYS A 375 5.46 -20.03 -8.61
N LYS A 376 4.18 -19.78 -8.95
CA LYS A 376 3.67 -19.95 -10.31
C LYS A 376 4.37 -19.04 -11.31
N SER A 377 4.61 -17.78 -10.93
CA SER A 377 5.33 -16.83 -11.77
C SER A 377 6.78 -17.25 -12.04
N LEU A 378 7.49 -17.68 -11.00
CA LEU A 378 8.88 -18.16 -11.15
C LEU A 378 8.99 -19.41 -12.01
N LYS A 379 8.00 -20.32 -11.96
CA LYS A 379 7.93 -21.51 -12.82
C LYS A 379 7.72 -21.18 -14.30
N ALA A 380 7.19 -20.03 -14.65
CA ALA A 380 7.02 -19.60 -16.03
C ALA A 380 8.34 -19.09 -16.66
N VAL A 381 9.32 -18.67 -15.86
CA VAL A 381 10.58 -18.08 -16.33
C VAL A 381 11.38 -18.99 -17.29
N PRO A 382 11.55 -20.30 -17.01
CA PRO A 382 12.26 -21.21 -17.94
C PRO A 382 11.63 -21.25 -19.34
N SER A 383 10.30 -21.27 -19.43
CA SER A 383 9.58 -21.26 -20.70
C SER A 383 9.76 -19.96 -21.46
N LEU A 384 9.69 -18.82 -20.75
CA LEU A 384 9.96 -17.49 -21.33
C LEU A 384 11.38 -17.39 -21.87
N LYS A 385 12.39 -17.82 -21.10
CA LYS A 385 13.79 -17.83 -21.51
C LYS A 385 14.00 -18.69 -22.74
N LYS A 386 13.48 -19.91 -22.73
CA LYS A 386 13.58 -20.83 -23.87
C LYS A 386 12.96 -20.28 -25.16
N SER A 387 11.84 -19.55 -25.05
CA SER A 387 11.21 -18.93 -26.23
C SER A 387 12.06 -17.84 -26.87
N LEU A 388 13.01 -17.26 -26.14
CA LEU A 388 13.92 -16.19 -26.61
C LEU A 388 15.29 -16.71 -27.01
N GLU A 389 15.70 -17.94 -26.72
CA GLU A 389 17.04 -18.50 -26.93
C GLU A 389 17.62 -18.33 -28.35
N ASN A 390 16.79 -18.26 -29.38
CA ASN A 390 17.24 -18.12 -30.77
C ASN A 390 16.82 -16.76 -31.37
N CYS A 391 16.62 -15.76 -30.54
CA CYS A 391 16.34 -14.42 -31.00
C CYS A 391 17.59 -13.76 -31.55
N SER A 392 17.46 -12.98 -32.62
CA SER A 392 18.57 -12.24 -33.26
C SER A 392 18.41 -10.72 -33.10
N VAL A 393 17.64 -10.27 -32.11
CA VAL A 393 17.36 -8.84 -31.85
C VAL A 393 17.95 -8.45 -30.51
N SER A 394 18.84 -7.48 -30.52
CA SER A 394 19.66 -7.08 -29.36
C SER A 394 18.88 -6.81 -28.08
N LEU A 395 17.71 -6.16 -28.18
CA LEU A 395 16.86 -5.87 -27.03
C LEU A 395 16.28 -7.16 -26.43
N LEU A 396 15.81 -8.10 -27.24
CA LEU A 396 15.25 -9.37 -26.79
C LEU A 396 16.33 -10.31 -26.24
N GLU A 397 17.53 -10.34 -26.85
CA GLU A 397 18.72 -11.02 -26.31
C GLU A 397 19.09 -10.49 -24.93
N SER A 398 19.14 -9.15 -24.76
CA SER A 398 19.41 -8.51 -23.48
C SER A 398 18.35 -8.86 -22.42
N ILE A 399 17.09 -9.08 -22.79
CA ILE A 399 16.04 -9.52 -21.87
C ILE A 399 16.29 -11.00 -21.50
N GLU A 400 16.59 -11.86 -22.47
CA GLU A 400 16.87 -13.28 -22.24
C GLU A 400 18.05 -13.45 -21.28
N ASP A 401 19.16 -12.74 -21.47
CA ASP A 401 20.34 -12.78 -20.61
C ASP A 401 20.05 -12.43 -19.16
N ARG A 402 19.11 -11.52 -18.90
CA ARG A 402 18.72 -11.10 -17.56
C ARG A 402 17.72 -12.05 -16.86
N LEU A 403 17.11 -12.96 -17.60
CA LEU A 403 16.21 -13.96 -17.00
C LEU A 403 17.03 -15.04 -16.28
N SER A 404 16.87 -15.12 -14.96
CA SER A 404 17.54 -16.08 -14.09
C SER A 404 16.59 -17.18 -13.61
N TYR A 405 17.15 -18.38 -13.35
CA TYR A 405 16.40 -19.48 -12.77
C TYR A 405 16.34 -19.38 -11.25
N PHE A 406 15.22 -19.79 -10.64
CA PHE A 406 14.95 -19.70 -9.21
C PHE A 406 14.60 -21.04 -8.58
N ASP A 407 15.17 -22.15 -9.08
CA ASP A 407 14.87 -23.51 -8.64
C ASP A 407 14.93 -23.71 -7.11
N PRO A 408 15.92 -23.17 -6.37
CA PRO A 408 15.94 -23.33 -4.91
C PRO A 408 14.72 -22.71 -4.23
N LEU A 409 14.27 -21.53 -4.68
CA LEU A 409 13.12 -20.85 -4.12
C LEU A 409 11.82 -21.55 -4.51
N ILE A 410 11.70 -22.00 -5.77
CA ILE A 410 10.56 -22.79 -6.23
C ILE A 410 10.42 -24.06 -5.39
N ASN A 411 11.51 -24.80 -5.18
CA ASN A 411 11.54 -26.03 -4.37
C ASN A 411 11.18 -25.76 -2.90
N LEU A 412 11.64 -24.63 -2.34
CA LEU A 412 11.28 -24.23 -0.98
C LEU A 412 9.77 -24.01 -0.87
N LEU A 413 9.20 -23.21 -1.77
CA LEU A 413 7.77 -22.90 -1.78
C LEU A 413 6.91 -24.13 -2.04
N GLU A 414 7.38 -25.07 -2.90
CA GLU A 414 6.71 -26.33 -3.14
C GLU A 414 6.66 -27.24 -1.92
N LYS A 415 7.73 -27.28 -1.14
CA LYS A 415 7.80 -28.08 0.09
C LYS A 415 6.98 -27.46 1.22
N ALA A 416 7.00 -26.12 1.31
CA ALA A 416 6.47 -25.40 2.45
C ALA A 416 4.96 -25.12 2.36
N VAL A 417 4.47 -24.63 1.21
CA VAL A 417 3.14 -24.02 1.10
C VAL A 417 2.12 -25.01 0.52
N ARG A 418 0.95 -25.10 1.16
CA ARG A 418 -0.20 -25.88 0.69
C ARG A 418 -0.86 -25.21 -0.50
N GLU A 419 -1.32 -25.99 -1.49
CA GLU A 419 -2.04 -25.46 -2.66
C GLU A 419 -3.45 -24.92 -2.31
N ASP A 420 -4.05 -25.46 -1.25
CA ASP A 420 -5.37 -25.12 -0.73
C ASP A 420 -5.29 -24.21 0.51
N CYS A 421 -4.23 -23.41 0.63
CA CYS A 421 -4.04 -22.53 1.79
C CYS A 421 -5.18 -21.49 1.90
N PRO A 422 -5.56 -21.10 3.14
CA PRO A 422 -6.61 -20.11 3.37
C PRO A 422 -6.17 -18.70 2.96
N LEU A 423 -7.15 -17.79 2.81
CA LEU A 423 -6.91 -16.40 2.42
C LEU A 423 -6.19 -15.58 3.49
N THR A 424 -6.43 -15.91 4.77
CA THR A 424 -5.86 -15.16 5.89
C THR A 424 -4.88 -16.02 6.68
N ILE A 425 -3.81 -15.40 7.15
CA ILE A 425 -2.79 -16.06 7.97
C ILE A 425 -3.39 -16.55 9.31
N THR A 426 -4.37 -15.84 9.84
CA THR A 426 -5.01 -16.13 11.13
C THR A 426 -5.85 -17.41 11.14
N GLU A 427 -6.24 -17.91 9.97
CA GLU A 427 -6.97 -19.19 9.85
C GLU A 427 -6.06 -20.39 10.08
N GLY A 428 -4.73 -20.23 9.92
CA GLY A 428 -3.76 -21.34 9.98
C GLY A 428 -3.80 -22.23 8.73
N GLY A 429 -3.11 -23.37 8.76
CA GLY A 429 -3.16 -24.35 7.68
C GLY A 429 -2.45 -23.92 6.38
N ILE A 430 -1.45 -23.05 6.47
CA ILE A 430 -0.69 -22.54 5.32
C ILE A 430 0.40 -23.50 4.90
N PHE A 431 1.05 -24.15 5.87
CA PHE A 431 2.18 -25.02 5.63
C PHE A 431 1.74 -26.46 5.43
N LYS A 432 2.51 -27.21 4.62
CA LYS A 432 2.35 -28.63 4.41
C LYS A 432 2.77 -29.43 5.63
N ASP A 433 2.08 -30.53 5.88
CA ASP A 433 2.48 -31.48 6.92
C ASP A 433 3.87 -32.04 6.61
N GLY A 434 4.73 -32.17 7.62
CA GLY A 434 6.11 -32.62 7.47
C GLY A 434 7.10 -31.54 7.03
N TYR A 435 6.67 -30.28 6.89
CA TYR A 435 7.59 -29.18 6.58
C TYR A 435 8.37 -28.70 7.81
N ASP A 436 7.71 -28.56 8.95
CA ASP A 436 8.33 -28.17 10.23
C ASP A 436 7.82 -29.07 11.35
N GLN A 437 8.74 -29.85 11.95
CA GLN A 437 8.42 -30.83 13.00
C GLN A 437 7.78 -30.16 14.23
N SER A 438 8.22 -28.98 14.61
CA SER A 438 7.67 -28.28 15.77
C SER A 438 6.23 -27.86 15.56
N LEU A 439 5.89 -27.43 14.33
CA LEU A 439 4.52 -27.10 13.94
C LEU A 439 3.64 -28.36 13.92
N ASP A 440 4.14 -29.46 13.38
CA ASP A 440 3.41 -30.74 13.30
C ASP A 440 3.11 -31.28 14.71
N ASP A 441 4.08 -31.21 15.62
CA ASP A 441 3.91 -31.60 17.03
C ASP A 441 2.82 -30.76 17.73
N LEU A 442 2.81 -29.42 17.51
CA LEU A 442 1.78 -28.53 18.05
C LEU A 442 0.40 -28.80 17.46
N LEU A 443 0.31 -29.06 16.15
CA LEU A 443 -0.95 -29.39 15.48
C LEU A 443 -1.50 -30.74 15.98
N SER A 444 -0.62 -31.75 16.15
CA SER A 444 -1.00 -33.06 16.70
C SER A 444 -1.53 -32.93 18.13
N ALA A 445 -0.84 -32.20 18.99
CA ALA A 445 -1.28 -31.94 20.36
C ALA A 445 -2.66 -31.23 20.40
N THR A 446 -2.90 -30.30 19.48
CA THR A 446 -4.17 -29.59 19.35
C THR A 446 -5.30 -30.54 18.87
N GLN A 447 -5.01 -31.41 17.91
CA GLN A 447 -5.96 -32.40 17.41
C GLN A 447 -6.32 -33.44 18.48
N ASP A 448 -5.31 -33.93 19.23
CA ASP A 448 -5.52 -34.87 20.33
C ASP A 448 -6.37 -34.25 21.45
N SER A 449 -6.15 -32.98 21.75
CA SER A 449 -6.97 -32.23 22.70
C SER A 449 -8.43 -32.11 22.21
N ARG A 450 -8.67 -31.86 20.94
CA ARG A 450 -10.03 -31.83 20.37
C ARG A 450 -10.69 -33.19 20.36
N LYS A 451 -9.96 -34.26 20.03
CA LYS A 451 -10.46 -35.64 20.13
C LYS A 451 -10.85 -35.96 21.57
N TRP A 452 -9.99 -35.65 22.52
CA TRP A 452 -10.26 -35.85 23.94
C TRP A 452 -11.52 -35.10 24.43
N ILE A 453 -11.74 -33.88 23.98
CA ILE A 453 -12.95 -33.10 24.31
C ILE A 453 -14.21 -33.76 23.73
N ASN A 454 -14.15 -34.24 22.47
CA ASN A 454 -15.27 -34.93 21.83
C ASN A 454 -15.57 -36.28 22.53
N GLU A 455 -14.54 -37.01 22.93
CA GLU A 455 -14.66 -38.23 23.70
C GLU A 455 -15.25 -37.98 25.11
N LEU A 456 -14.80 -36.88 25.73
CA LEU A 456 -15.36 -36.42 26.99
C LEU A 456 -16.85 -36.11 26.86
N GLU A 457 -17.25 -35.36 25.83
CA GLU A 457 -18.65 -35.04 25.55
C GLU A 457 -19.50 -36.31 25.38
N THR A 458 -19.01 -37.27 24.60
CA THR A 458 -19.70 -38.54 24.38
C THR A 458 -19.82 -39.35 25.65
N ARG A 459 -18.74 -39.47 26.42
CA ARG A 459 -18.72 -40.18 27.70
C ARG A 459 -19.66 -39.56 28.73
N GLU A 460 -19.71 -38.23 28.80
CA GLU A 460 -20.58 -37.54 29.73
C GLU A 460 -22.08 -37.61 29.30
N LYS A 461 -22.38 -37.63 27.99
CA LYS A 461 -23.72 -37.91 27.47
C LYS A 461 -24.20 -39.31 27.88
N GLU A 462 -23.36 -40.32 27.74
CA GLU A 462 -23.69 -41.71 28.15
C GLU A 462 -23.86 -41.82 29.66
N ARG A 463 -22.95 -41.19 30.44
CA ARG A 463 -23.00 -41.25 31.91
C ARG A 463 -24.24 -40.56 32.49
N THR A 464 -24.64 -39.39 31.91
CA THR A 464 -25.74 -38.56 32.45
C THR A 464 -27.08 -38.84 31.81
N GLY A 465 -27.11 -39.48 30.64
CA GLY A 465 -28.36 -39.69 29.85
C GLY A 465 -28.87 -38.39 29.18
N ILE A 466 -28.15 -37.28 29.28
CA ILE A 466 -28.56 -36.00 28.72
C ILE A 466 -28.14 -35.93 27.26
N LYS A 467 -29.12 -36.08 26.34
CA LYS A 467 -28.84 -36.13 24.87
C LYS A 467 -28.29 -34.84 24.30
N ASN A 468 -28.62 -33.69 24.88
CA ASN A 468 -28.23 -32.37 24.39
C ASN A 468 -27.00 -31.78 25.10
N LEU A 469 -26.31 -32.55 25.94
CA LEU A 469 -25.09 -32.11 26.61
C LEU A 469 -24.04 -31.74 25.58
N ARG A 470 -23.42 -30.57 25.74
CA ARG A 470 -22.33 -30.07 24.87
C ARG A 470 -21.17 -29.54 25.70
N VAL A 471 -19.95 -29.71 25.17
CA VAL A 471 -18.77 -29.04 25.66
C VAL A 471 -18.52 -27.81 24.79
N GLY A 472 -18.75 -26.63 25.36
CA GLY A 472 -18.53 -25.33 24.69
C GLY A 472 -17.24 -24.67 25.16
N PHE A 473 -16.79 -23.66 24.41
CA PHE A 473 -15.65 -22.81 24.77
C PHE A 473 -16.02 -21.34 24.61
N THR A 474 -15.73 -20.54 25.64
CA THR A 474 -15.78 -19.08 25.54
C THR A 474 -14.46 -18.46 25.96
N LYS A 475 -14.08 -17.35 25.33
CA LYS A 475 -12.84 -16.64 25.69
C LYS A 475 -12.84 -16.12 27.14
N ALA A 476 -14.02 -15.89 27.74
CA ALA A 476 -14.14 -15.36 29.08
C ALA A 476 -14.03 -16.44 30.17
N PHE A 477 -14.55 -17.67 29.93
CA PHE A 477 -14.66 -18.72 30.93
C PHE A 477 -13.89 -20.00 30.60
N GLY A 478 -13.31 -20.07 29.39
CA GLY A 478 -12.65 -21.30 28.91
C GLY A 478 -13.67 -22.36 28.48
N TYR A 479 -13.31 -23.65 28.65
CA TYR A 479 -14.21 -24.76 28.37
C TYR A 479 -15.27 -24.91 29.45
N TYR A 480 -16.50 -25.14 29.05
CA TYR A 480 -17.66 -25.37 29.93
C TYR A 480 -18.56 -26.46 29.38
N ILE A 481 -19.33 -27.10 30.21
CA ILE A 481 -20.31 -28.14 29.85
C ILE A 481 -21.69 -27.55 30.04
N GLU A 482 -22.54 -27.62 29.05
CA GLU A 482 -23.93 -27.19 29.08
C GLU A 482 -24.92 -28.29 28.64
#